data_2a734ffb2d5f9bc6c5a0c7fb4bac645a
#
_entry.id   2a734ffb2d5f9bc6c5a0c7fb4bac645a
#
_cell.length_a   1.000
_cell.length_b   1.000
_cell.length_c   1.000
_cell.angle_alpha   90.00
_cell.angle_beta   90.00
_cell.angle_gamma   90.00
#
_symmetry.space_group_name_H-M   'P 1'
#
loop_
_entity.id
_entity.type
_entity.pdbx_description
1 polymer ?
#
loop_
_entity_poly.entity_id
_entity_poly.type
_entity_poly.pdbx_seq_one_letter_code
_entity_poly.pdbx_strand_id
1 'polypeptide(L)'
;SISSISKVPTKRTKMLKFIINIPFIGTLLFNLLHSKDSIEQTFMTEYFYNPQFVDDEIVKTYCESAQISKTQSKYLFASIKGKYTTANITECLTHIDNSIFILVGSGNPTYKEYAQQYQSYTPAIEVQTIKKAKYLPQLEVPEKVLEQIKILFEL
;
A
#
# COMPACT_ATOMS: atom_id res chain seq x y z
N SER A 1 -2.79 0.99 -3.85
CA SER A 1 -2.53 1.66 -2.56
C SER A 1 -2.58 3.17 -2.72
N ILE A 2 -3.24 3.82 -1.77
CA ILE A 2 -3.36 5.28 -1.74
C ILE A 2 -2.10 5.84 -1.10
N SER A 3 -1.50 6.86 -1.72
CA SER A 3 -0.38 7.62 -1.16
C SER A 3 -0.73 9.10 -1.08
N SER A 4 0.02 9.86 -0.28
CA SER A 4 -0.19 11.32 -0.24
C SER A 4 0.13 11.95 -1.60
N ILE A 5 -0.75 12.84 -2.05
CA ILE A 5 -0.71 13.45 -3.38
C ILE A 5 0.54 14.32 -3.61
N SER A 6 1.18 14.84 -2.57
CA SER A 6 2.16 15.92 -2.72
C SER A 6 3.50 15.70 -2.01
N LYS A 7 4.05 14.49 -1.95
CA LYS A 7 5.38 14.34 -1.33
C LYS A 7 6.49 14.30 -2.36
N VAL A 8 7.12 15.44 -2.58
CA VAL A 8 8.38 15.55 -3.34
C VAL A 8 9.48 14.71 -2.65
N PRO A 9 10.35 14.03 -3.42
CA PRO A 9 11.47 13.28 -2.85
C PRO A 9 12.40 14.16 -2.01
N THR A 10 12.53 13.82 -0.74
CA THR A 10 13.45 14.52 0.17
C THR A 10 14.90 14.03 0.00
N LYS A 11 15.90 14.76 0.53
CA LYS A 11 17.29 14.30 0.55
C LYS A 11 17.41 12.90 1.19
N ARG A 12 16.65 12.64 2.27
CA ARG A 12 16.63 11.34 2.96
C ARG A 12 16.13 10.20 2.07
N THR A 13 15.06 10.41 1.31
CA THR A 13 14.51 9.39 0.42
C THR A 13 15.43 9.12 -0.78
N LYS A 14 16.09 10.16 -1.31
CA LYS A 14 17.09 10.00 -2.37
C LYS A 14 18.31 9.22 -1.87
N MET A 15 18.80 9.52 -0.65
CA MET A 15 19.89 8.78 -0.02
C MET A 15 19.54 7.32 0.22
N LEU A 16 18.33 7.03 0.70
CA LEU A 16 17.85 5.65 0.91
C LEU A 16 17.84 4.87 -0.41
N LYS A 17 17.32 5.47 -1.48
CA LYS A 17 17.37 4.87 -2.82
C LYS A 17 18.80 4.58 -3.25
N PHE A 18 19.71 5.51 -3.04
CA PHE A 18 21.12 5.33 -3.38
C PHE A 18 21.72 4.13 -2.63
N ILE A 19 21.51 4.04 -1.31
CA ILE A 19 22.03 2.94 -0.49
C ILE A 19 21.47 1.59 -0.96
N ILE A 20 20.17 1.51 -1.25
CA ILE A 20 19.54 0.26 -1.71
C ILE A 20 20.09 -0.16 -3.09
N ASN A 21 20.50 0.80 -3.92
CA ASN A 21 21.06 0.51 -5.25
C ASN A 21 22.52 0.08 -5.21
N ILE A 22 23.25 0.27 -4.10
CA ILE A 22 24.64 -0.22 -3.98
C ILE A 22 24.65 -1.75 -4.10
N PRO A 23 25.45 -2.35 -4.99
CA PRO A 23 25.66 -3.78 -5.04
C PRO A 23 26.09 -4.33 -3.67
N PHE A 24 25.72 -5.55 -3.33
CA PHE A 24 25.94 -6.22 -2.05
C PHE A 24 25.20 -5.59 -0.87
N ILE A 25 25.46 -4.34 -0.49
CA ILE A 25 24.82 -3.65 0.65
C ILE A 25 23.29 -3.56 0.43
N GLY A 26 22.87 -3.07 -0.72
CA GLY A 26 21.46 -2.96 -1.06
C GLY A 26 20.77 -4.33 -1.17
N THR A 27 21.48 -5.34 -1.65
CA THR A 27 20.93 -6.71 -1.71
C THR A 27 20.80 -7.32 -0.33
N LEU A 28 21.78 -7.10 0.55
CA LEU A 28 21.72 -7.56 1.94
C LEU A 28 20.55 -6.88 2.68
N LEU A 29 20.42 -5.57 2.58
CA LEU A 29 19.32 -4.81 3.18
C LEU A 29 17.96 -5.24 2.62
N PHE A 30 17.85 -5.45 1.31
CA PHE A 30 16.63 -5.93 0.69
C PHE A 30 16.22 -7.29 1.22
N ASN A 31 17.15 -8.25 1.27
CA ASN A 31 16.89 -9.59 1.79
C ASN A 31 16.52 -9.58 3.28
N LEU A 32 17.14 -8.71 4.07
CA LEU A 32 16.82 -8.57 5.50
C LEU A 32 15.40 -8.03 5.70
N LEU A 33 15.04 -6.98 4.95
CA LEU A 33 13.71 -6.36 5.04
C LEU A 33 12.59 -7.23 4.47
N HIS A 34 12.92 -8.17 3.59
CA HIS A 34 11.95 -9.09 2.95
C HIS A 34 12.19 -10.54 3.40
N SER A 35 12.81 -10.74 4.55
CA SER A 35 12.85 -12.05 5.23
C SER A 35 11.44 -12.42 5.74
N LYS A 36 11.19 -13.72 5.89
CA LYS A 36 9.91 -14.23 6.43
C LYS A 36 9.55 -13.54 7.74
N ASP A 37 10.47 -13.52 8.69
CA ASP A 37 10.25 -12.93 10.02
C ASP A 37 9.95 -11.43 9.94
N SER A 38 10.66 -10.69 9.07
CA SER A 38 10.43 -9.27 8.90
C SER A 38 9.06 -8.95 8.28
N ILE A 39 8.63 -9.76 7.30
CA ILE A 39 7.30 -9.62 6.68
C ILE A 39 6.22 -9.98 7.69
N GLU A 40 6.36 -11.08 8.39
CA GLU A 40 5.41 -11.52 9.42
C GLU A 40 5.25 -10.45 10.52
N GLN A 41 6.37 -9.95 11.05
CA GLN A 41 6.34 -8.88 12.05
C GLN A 41 5.66 -7.61 11.51
N THR A 42 5.96 -7.21 10.28
CA THR A 42 5.33 -6.05 9.64
C THR A 42 3.83 -6.26 9.45
N PHE A 43 3.41 -7.45 9.08
CA PHE A 43 2.00 -7.78 8.96
C PHE A 43 1.29 -7.71 10.31
N MET A 44 1.86 -8.30 11.35
CA MET A 44 1.29 -8.30 12.71
C MET A 44 1.22 -6.90 13.31
N THR A 45 2.22 -6.06 13.11
CA THR A 45 2.29 -4.75 13.77
C THR A 45 1.65 -3.63 12.95
N GLU A 46 1.84 -3.65 11.64
CA GLU A 46 1.45 -2.52 10.79
C GLU A 46 0.26 -2.81 9.88
N TYR A 47 0.21 -3.96 9.21
CA TYR A 47 -0.70 -4.17 8.09
C TYR A 47 -2.05 -4.73 8.47
N PHE A 48 -2.13 -5.56 9.50
CA PHE A 48 -3.36 -6.16 9.96
C PHE A 48 -3.92 -5.46 11.21
N TYR A 49 -5.22 -5.29 11.26
CA TYR A 49 -5.94 -4.80 12.42
C TYR A 49 -5.93 -5.84 13.54
N ASN A 50 -6.16 -7.10 13.19
CA ASN A 50 -6.05 -8.22 14.08
C ASN A 50 -4.87 -9.12 13.66
N PRO A 51 -3.77 -9.18 14.45
CA PRO A 51 -2.60 -10.01 14.15
C PRO A 51 -2.90 -11.51 14.01
N GLN A 52 -4.01 -11.99 14.59
CA GLN A 52 -4.39 -13.41 14.50
C GLN A 52 -4.78 -13.86 13.09
N PHE A 53 -5.05 -12.93 12.17
CA PHE A 53 -5.32 -13.24 10.77
C PHE A 53 -4.05 -13.38 9.92
N VAL A 54 -2.88 -13.13 10.51
CA VAL A 54 -1.60 -13.35 9.83
C VAL A 54 -1.26 -14.83 9.95
N ASP A 55 -1.39 -15.56 8.85
CA ASP A 55 -1.03 -16.96 8.77
C ASP A 55 0.25 -17.19 7.94
N ASP A 56 0.83 -18.37 8.09
CA ASP A 56 2.05 -18.77 7.40
C ASP A 56 1.90 -18.78 5.87
N GLU A 57 0.72 -19.04 5.33
CA GLU A 57 0.47 -19.09 3.89
C GLU A 57 0.50 -17.69 3.29
N ILE A 58 -0.15 -16.72 3.95
CA ILE A 58 -0.10 -15.31 3.56
C ILE A 58 1.35 -14.82 3.57
N VAL A 59 2.08 -15.04 4.67
CA VAL A 59 3.48 -14.61 4.81
C VAL A 59 4.35 -15.24 3.72
N LYS A 60 4.21 -16.54 3.50
CA LYS A 60 4.94 -17.29 2.48
C LYS A 60 4.68 -16.74 1.08
N THR A 61 3.41 -16.52 0.73
CA THR A 61 3.02 -15.99 -0.59
C THR A 61 3.66 -14.61 -0.85
N TYR A 62 3.69 -13.73 0.14
CA TYR A 62 4.34 -12.43 0.01
C TYR A 62 5.86 -12.53 -0.08
N CYS A 63 6.49 -13.44 0.70
CA CYS A 63 7.92 -13.70 0.61
C CYS A 63 8.32 -14.21 -0.78
N GLU A 64 7.60 -15.21 -1.28
CA GLU A 64 7.85 -15.79 -2.61
C GLU A 64 7.68 -14.73 -3.69
N SER A 65 6.60 -13.95 -3.65
CA SER A 65 6.35 -12.86 -4.60
C SER A 65 7.47 -11.82 -4.61
N ALA A 66 8.00 -11.45 -3.44
CA ALA A 66 9.13 -10.52 -3.34
C ALA A 66 10.44 -11.10 -3.88
N GLN A 67 10.57 -12.44 -3.91
CA GLN A 67 11.79 -13.14 -4.29
C GLN A 67 11.79 -13.68 -5.72
N ILE A 68 10.66 -13.71 -6.43
CA ILE A 68 10.56 -14.22 -7.81
C ILE A 68 11.59 -13.58 -8.74
N SER A 69 11.82 -12.29 -8.59
CA SER A 69 12.86 -11.57 -9.32
C SER A 69 13.59 -10.60 -8.39
N LYS A 70 14.52 -11.15 -7.59
CA LYS A 70 15.24 -10.40 -6.54
C LYS A 70 15.81 -9.06 -7.02
N THR A 71 16.40 -9.05 -8.21
CA THR A 71 17.00 -7.83 -8.77
C THR A 71 15.92 -6.79 -9.11
N GLN A 72 14.87 -7.18 -9.83
CA GLN A 72 13.78 -6.27 -10.20
C GLN A 72 13.03 -5.77 -8.97
N SER A 73 12.71 -6.67 -8.04
CA SER A 73 12.04 -6.32 -6.78
C SER A 73 12.84 -5.34 -5.95
N LYS A 74 14.17 -5.51 -5.87
CA LYS A 74 15.07 -4.56 -5.19
C LYS A 74 15.01 -3.16 -5.83
N TYR A 75 15.10 -3.06 -7.14
CA TYR A 75 15.05 -1.77 -7.83
C TYR A 75 13.67 -1.11 -7.77
N LEU A 76 12.59 -1.92 -7.86
CA LEU A 76 11.24 -1.43 -7.64
C LEU A 76 11.07 -0.86 -6.23
N PHE A 77 11.51 -1.61 -5.21
CA PHE A 77 11.49 -1.18 -3.81
C PHE A 77 12.27 0.12 -3.61
N ALA A 78 13.48 0.23 -4.17
CA ALA A 78 14.29 1.44 -4.12
C ALA A 78 13.57 2.64 -4.78
N SER A 79 12.88 2.41 -5.88
CA SER A 79 12.13 3.46 -6.60
C SER A 79 10.91 3.92 -5.80
N ILE A 80 10.14 3.00 -5.22
CA ILE A 80 9.00 3.32 -4.36
C ILE A 80 9.45 4.09 -3.12
N LYS A 81 10.47 3.62 -2.41
CA LYS A 81 11.01 4.29 -1.21
C LYS A 81 11.65 5.64 -1.55
N GLY A 82 12.25 5.77 -2.72
CA GLY A 82 12.77 7.04 -3.25
C GLY A 82 11.70 7.98 -3.81
N LYS A 83 10.45 7.56 -3.85
CA LYS A 83 9.29 8.30 -4.38
C LYS A 83 9.43 8.75 -5.84
N TYR A 84 10.17 8.01 -6.65
CA TYR A 84 10.31 8.30 -8.08
C TYR A 84 9.08 7.92 -8.91
N THR A 85 8.19 7.12 -8.34
CA THR A 85 6.93 6.72 -8.96
C THR A 85 5.76 7.64 -8.60
N THR A 86 6.01 8.71 -7.85
CA THR A 86 4.97 9.65 -7.44
C THR A 86 4.68 10.59 -8.60
N ALA A 87 3.58 10.37 -9.29
CA ALA A 87 3.06 11.27 -10.31
C ALA A 87 2.06 12.24 -9.68
N ASN A 88 2.01 13.47 -10.15
CA ASN A 88 0.92 14.38 -9.82
C ASN A 88 -0.28 14.03 -10.68
N ILE A 89 -1.27 13.39 -10.07
CA ILE A 89 -2.50 12.99 -10.75
C ILE A 89 -3.67 13.95 -10.50
N THR A 90 -3.44 15.05 -9.80
CA THR A 90 -4.50 16.00 -9.40
C THR A 90 -5.27 16.53 -10.60
N GLU A 91 -4.57 16.98 -11.62
CA GLU A 91 -5.18 17.48 -12.85
C GLU A 91 -5.98 16.39 -13.56
N CYS A 92 -5.45 15.16 -13.61
CA CYS A 92 -6.17 14.04 -14.21
C CYS A 92 -7.46 13.70 -13.44
N LEU A 93 -7.45 13.80 -12.12
CA LEU A 93 -8.62 13.51 -11.29
C LEU A 93 -9.78 14.49 -11.54
N THR A 94 -9.48 15.74 -11.86
CA THR A 94 -10.52 16.74 -12.14
C THR A 94 -11.25 16.52 -13.47
N HIS A 95 -10.72 15.66 -14.35
CA HIS A 95 -11.29 15.34 -15.66
C HIS A 95 -11.91 13.93 -15.72
N ILE A 96 -12.02 13.25 -14.58
CA ILE A 96 -12.62 11.91 -14.53
C ILE A 96 -14.12 12.04 -14.24
N ASP A 97 -14.92 11.52 -15.14
CA ASP A 97 -16.38 11.45 -15.00
C ASP A 97 -16.88 10.11 -14.44
N ASN A 98 -16.00 9.11 -14.37
CA ASN A 98 -16.33 7.79 -13.82
C ASN A 98 -16.33 7.83 -12.29
N SER A 99 -17.28 7.14 -11.68
CA SER A 99 -17.29 6.94 -10.23
C SER A 99 -16.07 6.12 -9.77
N ILE A 100 -15.42 6.61 -8.73
CA ILE A 100 -14.25 5.97 -8.11
C ILE A 100 -14.57 5.68 -6.65
N PHE A 101 -14.56 4.42 -6.27
CA PHE A 101 -14.78 4.01 -4.89
C PHE A 101 -13.46 3.65 -4.21
N ILE A 102 -13.19 4.30 -3.07
CA ILE A 102 -12.00 4.07 -2.25
C ILE A 102 -12.43 3.36 -0.97
N LEU A 103 -12.03 2.10 -0.80
CA LEU A 103 -12.27 1.35 0.43
C LEU A 103 -11.06 1.47 1.36
N VAL A 104 -11.27 1.95 2.59
CA VAL A 104 -10.20 2.20 3.57
C VAL A 104 -10.52 1.48 4.87
N GLY A 105 -9.53 0.75 5.40
CA GLY A 105 -9.66 0.14 6.72
C GLY A 105 -9.71 1.17 7.85
N SER A 106 -10.62 0.96 8.81
CA SER A 106 -10.82 1.88 9.96
C SER A 106 -9.59 2.01 10.88
N GLY A 107 -8.69 1.02 10.86
CA GLY A 107 -7.47 1.01 11.65
C GLY A 107 -6.32 1.81 11.04
N ASN A 108 -6.54 2.51 9.93
CA ASN A 108 -5.51 3.29 9.26
C ASN A 108 -5.93 4.77 9.07
N PRO A 109 -5.78 5.62 10.10
CA PRO A 109 -6.19 7.01 10.03
C PRO A 109 -5.46 7.79 8.92
N THR A 110 -4.19 7.52 8.69
CA THR A 110 -3.39 8.20 7.65
C THR A 110 -3.93 7.94 6.25
N TYR A 111 -4.35 6.70 5.96
CA TYR A 111 -4.94 6.39 4.66
C TYR A 111 -6.35 6.98 4.49
N LYS A 112 -7.08 7.10 5.59
CA LYS A 112 -8.37 7.80 5.60
C LYS A 112 -8.19 9.28 5.25
N GLU A 113 -7.21 9.96 5.83
CA GLU A 113 -6.86 11.34 5.47
C GLU A 113 -6.47 11.46 4.00
N TYR A 114 -5.66 10.54 3.48
CA TYR A 114 -5.30 10.53 2.06
C TYR A 114 -6.52 10.32 1.16
N ALA A 115 -7.41 9.39 1.51
CA ALA A 115 -8.64 9.17 0.76
C ALA A 115 -9.53 10.42 0.72
N GLN A 116 -9.67 11.12 1.85
CA GLN A 116 -10.40 12.39 1.93
C GLN A 116 -9.75 13.50 1.09
N GLN A 117 -8.41 13.55 1.02
CA GLN A 117 -7.71 14.46 0.11
C GLN A 117 -8.04 14.15 -1.35
N TYR A 118 -8.08 12.87 -1.75
CA TYR A 118 -8.49 12.51 -3.11
C TYR A 118 -9.93 12.92 -3.39
N GLN A 119 -10.84 12.70 -2.46
CA GLN A 119 -12.25 13.10 -2.57
C GLN A 119 -12.43 14.61 -2.75
N SER A 120 -11.55 15.44 -2.16
CA SER A 120 -11.62 16.89 -2.30
C SER A 120 -11.30 17.40 -3.72
N TYR A 121 -10.70 16.57 -4.59
CA TYR A 121 -10.37 16.98 -5.97
C TYR A 121 -11.52 16.73 -6.97
N THR A 122 -12.37 15.77 -6.71
CA THR A 122 -13.51 15.46 -7.57
C THR A 122 -14.64 14.80 -6.79
N PRO A 123 -15.90 15.21 -7.02
CA PRO A 123 -17.07 14.58 -6.42
C PRO A 123 -17.29 13.14 -6.92
N ALA A 124 -16.62 12.72 -8.00
CA ALA A 124 -16.68 11.36 -8.51
C ALA A 124 -16.02 10.33 -7.57
N ILE A 125 -15.28 10.78 -6.54
CA ILE A 125 -14.63 9.90 -5.57
C ILE A 125 -15.49 9.76 -4.32
N GLU A 126 -15.88 8.53 -4.02
CA GLU A 126 -16.53 8.16 -2.76
C GLU A 126 -15.58 7.34 -1.88
N VAL A 127 -15.55 7.66 -0.58
CA VAL A 127 -14.71 6.98 0.40
C VAL A 127 -15.57 6.18 1.37
N GLN A 128 -15.36 4.86 1.39
CA GLN A 128 -16.03 3.95 2.30
C GLN A 128 -15.05 3.37 3.33
N THR A 129 -15.45 3.32 4.59
CA THR A 129 -14.61 2.82 5.67
C THR A 129 -15.00 1.40 6.07
N ILE A 130 -14.08 0.46 5.94
CA ILE A 130 -14.27 -0.93 6.35
C ILE A 130 -13.85 -1.07 7.82
N LYS A 131 -14.83 -1.41 8.68
CA LYS A 131 -14.59 -1.59 10.11
C LYS A 131 -13.77 -2.85 10.39
N LYS A 132 -12.86 -2.77 11.39
CA LYS A 132 -11.98 -3.86 11.84
C LYS A 132 -11.03 -4.34 10.73
N ALA A 133 -10.56 -3.44 9.92
CA ALA A 133 -9.52 -3.68 8.91
C ALA A 133 -8.50 -2.54 8.93
N LYS A 134 -7.31 -2.79 8.42
CA LYS A 134 -6.21 -1.82 8.37
C LYS A 134 -5.75 -1.59 6.93
N TYR A 135 -4.61 -2.17 6.51
CA TYR A 135 -4.08 -1.97 5.16
C TYR A 135 -4.64 -2.94 4.10
N LEU A 136 -5.07 -4.10 4.53
CA LEU A 136 -5.46 -5.22 3.66
C LEU A 136 -6.89 -5.70 3.98
N PRO A 137 -7.92 -4.84 3.88
CA PRO A 137 -9.28 -5.20 4.25
C PRO A 137 -9.81 -6.43 3.50
N GLN A 138 -9.36 -6.64 2.28
CA GLN A 138 -9.74 -7.81 1.47
C GLN A 138 -9.20 -9.14 2.02
N LEU A 139 -8.13 -9.11 2.83
CA LEU A 139 -7.61 -10.29 3.51
C LEU A 139 -8.15 -10.44 4.94
N GLU A 140 -8.41 -9.30 5.61
CA GLU A 140 -8.85 -9.30 7.00
C GLU A 140 -10.36 -9.56 7.16
N VAL A 141 -11.18 -8.99 6.29
CA VAL A 141 -12.64 -9.03 6.37
C VAL A 141 -13.26 -9.11 4.97
N PRO A 142 -12.98 -10.17 4.19
CA PRO A 142 -13.38 -10.27 2.78
C PRO A 142 -14.88 -10.17 2.58
N GLU A 143 -15.70 -10.71 3.51
CA GLU A 143 -17.15 -10.63 3.40
C GLU A 143 -17.65 -9.18 3.44
N LYS A 144 -17.08 -8.35 4.31
CA LYS A 144 -17.47 -6.94 4.41
C LYS A 144 -17.03 -6.14 3.18
N VAL A 145 -15.87 -6.47 2.61
CA VAL A 145 -15.41 -5.86 1.36
C VAL A 145 -16.37 -6.24 0.23
N LEU A 146 -16.73 -7.52 0.13
CA LEU A 146 -17.67 -8.01 -0.88
C LEU A 146 -19.07 -7.38 -0.71
N GLU A 147 -19.56 -7.26 0.51
CA GLU A 147 -20.83 -6.59 0.82
C GLU A 147 -20.82 -5.13 0.34
N GLN A 148 -19.76 -4.39 0.64
CA GLN A 148 -19.62 -3.01 0.17
C GLN A 148 -19.53 -2.93 -1.36
N ILE A 149 -18.81 -3.83 -2.02
CA ILE A 149 -18.75 -3.90 -3.48
C ILE A 149 -20.15 -4.12 -4.06
N LYS A 150 -20.91 -5.05 -3.51
CA LYS A 150 -22.28 -5.31 -3.97
C LYS A 150 -23.19 -4.09 -3.83
N ILE A 151 -23.09 -3.37 -2.70
CA ILE A 151 -23.88 -2.13 -2.48
C ILE A 151 -23.48 -1.05 -3.49
N LEU A 152 -22.17 -0.87 -3.73
CA LEU A 152 -21.65 0.19 -4.59
C LEU A 152 -21.95 -0.05 -6.09
N PHE A 153 -22.10 -1.29 -6.48
CA PHE A 153 -22.36 -1.67 -7.88
C PHE A 153 -23.78 -2.23 -8.10
N GLU A 154 -24.64 -2.15 -7.08
CA GLU A 154 -26.06 -2.63 -7.12
C GLU A 154 -26.18 -4.10 -7.59
N LEU A 155 -25.27 -4.99 -7.09
CA LEU A 155 -25.20 -6.40 -7.46
C LEU A 155 -25.96 -7.32 -6.48
#